data_e058a093593c61d1c0cf2fa8cfa98343
#
_entry.id   e058a093593c61d1c0cf2fa8cfa98343
#
_cell.length_a   1.000
_cell.length_b   1.000
_cell.length_c   1.000
_cell.angle_alpha   90.00
_cell.angle_beta   90.00
_cell.angle_gamma   90.00
#
_symmetry.space_group_name_H-M   'P 1'
#
loop_
_entity.id
_entity.type
_entity.pdbx_description
1 polymer ?
#
loop_
_entity_poly.entity_id
_entity_poly.type
_entity_poly.pdbx_seq_one_letter_code
_entity_poly.pdbx_strand_id
1 'polypeptide(L)'
;MIPAYVKPFTYQIPWKSSRIHFGEHRGTQRGLGFEFKGNVPLIDYPDARRVDLRQTLRDPYEQVQVKLFNQDNTTPIYAVCDLSSSMQFKGQTRKLDLAKEISASIAYSAFETNDVFSFIGYNQHVIEALTLNLSHHVHQSLEMIEQLGKYTKMLVGSEGILEVPQYLSQRKSLVFWISDFHMPITLIKQAMNSMSAHQVIPVMLWDDKEYKKLPKFGFGNMIDPETGLTRTIFFREAVREQFEAAFAARKQDLEKLFASFDSQAIYLSGKYDPEVMSHYFEQMMG
;
A
#
# COMPACT_ATOMS: atom_id res chain seq x y z
N MET A 1 -1.69 2.49 -23.27
CA MET A 1 -2.39 1.18 -23.18
C MET A 1 -2.06 0.58 -21.83
N ILE A 2 -3.06 0.08 -21.10
CA ILE A 2 -2.85 -0.52 -19.78
C ILE A 2 -2.26 -1.92 -19.98
N PRO A 3 -1.15 -2.25 -19.30
CA PRO A 3 -0.54 -3.57 -19.43
C PRO A 3 -1.47 -4.69 -18.95
N ALA A 4 -1.43 -5.85 -19.59
CA ALA A 4 -2.32 -6.99 -19.28
C ALA A 4 -2.13 -7.59 -17.87
N TYR A 5 -1.00 -7.32 -17.21
CA TYR A 5 -0.73 -7.77 -15.85
C TYR A 5 -1.37 -6.85 -14.78
N VAL A 6 -1.86 -5.68 -15.16
CA VAL A 6 -2.57 -4.77 -14.26
C VAL A 6 -3.98 -5.31 -14.03
N LYS A 7 -4.28 -5.69 -12.80
CA LYS A 7 -5.58 -6.21 -12.38
C LYS A 7 -6.07 -5.38 -11.20
N PRO A 8 -6.94 -4.40 -11.43
CA PRO A 8 -7.44 -3.56 -10.36
C PRO A 8 -8.25 -4.36 -9.34
N PHE A 9 -8.34 -3.81 -8.14
CA PHE A 9 -9.13 -4.34 -7.05
C PHE A 9 -9.91 -3.21 -6.37
N THR A 10 -11.00 -3.57 -5.72
CA THR A 10 -11.80 -2.61 -4.96
C THR A 10 -11.23 -2.46 -3.55
N TYR A 11 -10.98 -1.23 -3.12
CA TYR A 11 -10.59 -0.93 -1.75
C TYR A 11 -11.52 0.12 -1.13
N GLN A 12 -11.60 0.08 0.17
CA GLN A 12 -12.34 1.05 0.97
C GLN A 12 -11.41 1.67 2.00
N ILE A 13 -11.65 2.93 2.31
CA ILE A 13 -10.82 3.68 3.25
C ILE A 13 -11.58 3.78 4.57
N PRO A 14 -11.15 3.06 5.63
CA PRO A 14 -11.91 2.93 6.88
C PRO A 14 -12.28 4.28 7.52
N TRP A 15 -11.38 5.27 7.50
CA TRP A 15 -11.65 6.59 8.07
C TRP A 15 -12.51 7.52 7.19
N LYS A 16 -12.82 7.10 5.96
CA LYS A 16 -13.82 7.78 5.10
C LYS A 16 -15.21 7.20 5.31
N SER A 17 -15.35 5.90 5.55
CA SER A 17 -16.63 5.19 5.65
C SER A 17 -17.38 5.49 6.94
N SER A 18 -16.71 5.83 8.04
CA SER A 18 -17.36 6.23 9.29
C SER A 18 -18.25 7.49 9.18
N ARG A 19 -18.37 8.08 7.96
CA ARG A 19 -19.22 9.22 7.64
C ARG A 19 -20.46 8.87 6.83
N ILE A 20 -20.66 7.62 6.46
CA ILE A 20 -21.90 7.12 5.85
C ILE A 20 -22.66 6.33 6.91
N HIS A 21 -23.11 6.99 7.97
CA HIS A 21 -24.23 6.46 8.72
C HIS A 21 -25.49 6.69 7.88
N PHE A 22 -26.13 5.62 7.47
CA PHE A 22 -27.51 5.61 7.01
C PHE A 22 -28.41 6.03 8.19
N GLY A 23 -28.67 7.31 8.30
CA GLY A 23 -29.49 7.92 9.33
C GLY A 23 -29.28 9.41 9.38
N GLU A 24 -30.10 10.13 8.66
CA GLU A 24 -30.54 11.53 8.80
C GLU A 24 -29.58 12.71 9.00
N HIS A 25 -28.25 12.56 8.97
CA HIS A 25 -27.41 13.76 8.88
C HIS A 25 -26.30 13.55 7.86
N ARG A 26 -26.50 14.10 6.65
CA ARG A 26 -25.43 14.28 5.65
C ARG A 26 -24.26 15.00 6.30
N GLY A 27 -23.18 14.29 6.58
CA GLY A 27 -21.96 14.85 7.13
C GLY A 27 -21.41 15.94 6.22
N THR A 28 -21.56 17.19 6.63
CA THR A 28 -21.09 18.39 5.94
C THR A 28 -19.65 18.66 6.34
N GLN A 29 -18.67 17.94 5.76
CA GLN A 29 -17.34 18.53 5.66
C GLN A 29 -17.31 19.51 4.50
N ARG A 30 -17.28 20.78 4.86
CA ARG A 30 -17.20 21.94 4.00
C ARG A 30 -15.72 22.21 3.74
N GLY A 31 -15.26 22.07 2.50
CA GLY A 31 -13.83 22.16 2.16
C GLY A 31 -13.56 22.96 0.88
N LEU A 32 -12.29 23.17 0.59
CA LEU A 32 -11.75 23.89 -0.57
C LEU A 32 -11.81 23.06 -1.87
N GLY A 33 -12.87 22.26 -2.11
CA GLY A 33 -13.02 21.46 -3.30
C GLY A 33 -13.38 22.27 -4.56
N PHE A 34 -13.17 21.67 -5.72
CA PHE A 34 -13.46 22.29 -7.02
C PHE A 34 -14.79 21.82 -7.63
N GLU A 35 -15.38 20.74 -7.13
CA GLU A 35 -16.66 20.28 -7.63
C GLU A 35 -17.81 21.04 -6.97
N PHE A 36 -18.56 21.80 -7.79
CA PHE A 36 -19.68 22.59 -7.33
C PHE A 36 -20.82 21.67 -6.85
N LYS A 37 -21.20 21.78 -5.58
CA LYS A 37 -22.27 20.99 -4.97
C LYS A 37 -23.61 21.70 -5.00
N GLY A 38 -23.61 23.03 -4.89
CA GLY A 38 -24.81 23.86 -4.80
C GLY A 38 -24.54 25.18 -4.08
N ASN A 39 -25.59 25.94 -3.85
CA ASN A 39 -25.52 27.15 -3.04
C ASN A 39 -26.17 26.93 -1.68
N VAL A 40 -25.65 27.59 -0.66
CA VAL A 40 -26.16 27.60 0.72
C VAL A 40 -26.14 29.02 1.26
N PRO A 41 -27.01 29.36 2.22
CA PRO A 41 -26.98 30.69 2.85
C PRO A 41 -25.62 30.97 3.50
N LEU A 42 -25.17 32.24 3.43
CA LEU A 42 -23.91 32.69 4.04
C LEU A 42 -23.89 32.43 5.56
N ILE A 43 -25.05 32.45 6.20
CA ILE A 43 -25.19 32.17 7.65
C ILE A 43 -24.79 30.74 7.98
N ASP A 44 -25.04 29.77 7.08
CA ASP A 44 -24.70 28.36 7.28
C ASP A 44 -23.25 28.08 6.90
N TYR A 45 -22.67 28.90 6.01
CA TYR A 45 -21.28 28.79 5.57
C TYR A 45 -20.65 30.18 5.40
N PRO A 46 -20.04 30.77 6.44
CA PRO A 46 -19.56 32.14 6.44
C PRO A 46 -18.22 32.31 5.69
N ASP A 47 -18.21 32.11 4.37
CA ASP A 47 -17.08 32.42 3.50
C ASP A 47 -17.46 33.45 2.44
N ALA A 48 -17.21 34.72 2.73
CA ALA A 48 -17.54 35.85 1.87
C ALA A 48 -16.85 35.79 0.48
N ARG A 49 -15.73 35.05 0.35
CA ARG A 49 -15.01 34.91 -0.93
C ARG A 49 -15.77 34.04 -1.94
N ARG A 50 -16.77 33.30 -1.48
CA ARG A 50 -17.56 32.37 -2.26
C ARG A 50 -18.96 32.83 -2.53
N VAL A 51 -19.29 34.11 -2.25
CA VAL A 51 -20.60 34.67 -2.50
C VAL A 51 -20.96 34.55 -3.98
N ASP A 52 -22.13 33.97 -4.25
CA ASP A 52 -22.72 33.88 -5.58
C ASP A 52 -23.78 35.00 -5.73
N LEU A 53 -23.37 36.14 -6.29
CA LEU A 53 -24.22 37.29 -6.49
C LEU A 53 -25.45 36.94 -7.32
N ARG A 54 -25.30 36.06 -8.32
CA ARG A 54 -26.43 35.71 -9.22
C ARG A 54 -27.49 34.89 -8.49
N GLN A 55 -27.09 33.97 -7.63
CA GLN A 55 -28.02 33.19 -6.80
C GLN A 55 -28.57 34.02 -5.65
N THR A 56 -27.78 34.88 -5.03
CA THR A 56 -28.23 35.82 -4.00
C THR A 56 -29.39 36.71 -4.53
N LEU A 57 -29.29 37.26 -5.76
CA LEU A 57 -30.33 38.07 -6.37
C LEU A 57 -31.59 37.28 -6.75
N ARG A 58 -31.52 35.97 -6.80
CA ARG A 58 -32.65 35.08 -7.14
C ARG A 58 -33.23 34.36 -5.93
N ASP A 59 -32.64 34.55 -4.79
CA ASP A 59 -33.07 33.88 -3.55
C ASP A 59 -34.41 34.46 -3.08
N PRO A 60 -35.44 33.64 -2.92
CA PRO A 60 -36.77 34.13 -2.48
C PRO A 60 -36.81 34.69 -1.06
N TYR A 61 -35.78 34.30 -0.23
CA TYR A 61 -35.66 34.72 1.15
C TYR A 61 -34.69 35.87 1.34
N GLU A 62 -34.20 36.48 0.26
CA GLU A 62 -33.22 37.58 0.26
C GLU A 62 -31.92 37.27 1.03
N GLN A 63 -31.55 35.99 1.13
CA GLN A 63 -30.35 35.57 1.83
C GLN A 63 -29.13 35.56 0.91
N VAL A 64 -27.98 36.01 1.43
CA VAL A 64 -26.73 35.95 0.70
C VAL A 64 -26.34 34.49 0.50
N GLN A 65 -26.23 34.07 -0.79
CA GLN A 65 -25.89 32.70 -1.15
C GLN A 65 -24.39 32.56 -1.43
N VAL A 66 -23.78 31.50 -0.90
CA VAL A 66 -22.39 31.16 -1.14
C VAL A 66 -22.28 29.81 -1.86
N LYS A 67 -21.34 29.72 -2.76
CA LYS A 67 -21.02 28.46 -3.48
C LYS A 67 -20.43 27.44 -2.51
N LEU A 68 -21.09 26.30 -2.43
CA LEU A 68 -20.58 25.14 -1.72
C LEU A 68 -19.91 24.21 -2.74
N PHE A 69 -18.69 23.80 -2.44
CA PHE A 69 -17.96 22.82 -3.23
C PHE A 69 -17.76 21.55 -2.43
N ASN A 70 -17.84 20.41 -3.09
CA ASN A 70 -17.36 19.17 -2.48
C ASN A 70 -15.87 19.30 -2.25
N GLN A 71 -15.42 18.94 -1.07
CA GLN A 71 -14.00 18.73 -0.86
C GLN A 71 -13.66 17.45 -1.61
N ASP A 72 -12.78 17.52 -2.60
CA ASP A 72 -12.14 16.33 -3.16
C ASP A 72 -11.34 15.67 -2.05
N ASN A 73 -11.95 14.68 -1.41
CA ASN A 73 -11.32 13.88 -0.38
C ASN A 73 -10.41 12.84 -1.01
N THR A 74 -9.51 13.27 -1.91
CA THR A 74 -8.47 12.40 -2.44
C THR A 74 -7.60 11.91 -1.30
N THR A 75 -7.43 10.60 -1.22
CA THR A 75 -6.55 9.98 -0.23
C THR A 75 -5.20 9.71 -0.88
N PRO A 76 -4.09 10.03 -0.20
CA PRO A 76 -2.80 9.58 -0.66
C PRO A 76 -2.67 8.07 -0.47
N ILE A 77 -2.38 7.37 -1.58
CA ILE A 77 -2.15 5.94 -1.64
C ILE A 77 -0.68 5.72 -1.98
N TYR A 78 0.01 4.94 -1.17
CA TYR A 78 1.42 4.63 -1.36
C TYR A 78 1.63 3.14 -1.57
N ALA A 79 2.44 2.78 -2.58
CA ALA A 79 3.06 1.48 -2.68
C ALA A 79 4.53 1.60 -2.26
N VAL A 80 4.86 1.09 -1.09
CA VAL A 80 6.22 1.08 -0.51
C VAL A 80 6.79 -0.31 -0.74
N CYS A 81 7.79 -0.42 -1.62
CA CYS A 81 8.30 -1.68 -2.12
C CYS A 81 9.72 -1.96 -1.66
N ASP A 82 9.92 -3.07 -1.00
CA ASP A 82 11.22 -3.63 -0.66
C ASP A 82 11.93 -4.12 -1.93
N LEU A 83 13.16 -3.65 -2.15
CA LEU A 83 14.01 -4.01 -3.28
C LEU A 83 15.31 -4.67 -2.82
N SER A 84 15.29 -5.23 -1.61
CA SER A 84 16.42 -6.02 -1.07
C SER A 84 16.66 -7.30 -1.87
N SER A 85 17.79 -7.92 -1.63
CA SER A 85 18.21 -9.12 -2.37
C SER A 85 17.24 -10.30 -2.22
N SER A 86 16.55 -10.42 -1.09
CA SER A 86 15.55 -11.47 -0.84
C SER A 86 14.35 -11.38 -1.81
N MET A 87 14.01 -10.19 -2.26
CA MET A 87 12.95 -9.93 -3.25
C MET A 87 13.31 -10.40 -4.67
N GLN A 88 14.57 -10.73 -4.93
CA GLN A 88 14.99 -11.36 -6.19
C GLN A 88 14.71 -12.87 -6.24
N PHE A 89 14.28 -13.47 -5.14
CA PHE A 89 13.97 -14.90 -5.10
C PHE A 89 12.95 -15.26 -6.17
N LYS A 90 13.28 -16.32 -6.94
CA LYS A 90 12.43 -16.85 -8.02
C LYS A 90 11.82 -18.19 -7.61
N GLY A 91 10.64 -18.11 -7.06
CA GLY A 91 9.82 -19.28 -6.77
C GLY A 91 9.00 -19.74 -7.97
N GLN A 92 7.69 -19.60 -7.88
CA GLN A 92 6.78 -19.74 -9.01
C GLN A 92 6.91 -18.53 -9.96
N THR A 93 6.94 -17.34 -9.38
CA THR A 93 7.24 -16.07 -10.02
C THR A 93 8.35 -15.39 -9.21
N ARG A 94 9.15 -14.52 -9.81
CA ARG A 94 10.10 -13.70 -9.05
C ARG A 94 9.31 -12.72 -8.18
N LYS A 95 9.62 -12.63 -6.87
CA LYS A 95 8.89 -11.76 -5.93
C LYS A 95 8.82 -10.31 -6.42
N LEU A 96 9.87 -9.82 -7.05
CA LEU A 96 9.91 -8.46 -7.58
C LEU A 96 8.96 -8.26 -8.77
N ASP A 97 8.76 -9.30 -9.61
CA ASP A 97 7.77 -9.24 -10.70
C ASP A 97 6.34 -9.24 -10.12
N LEU A 98 6.12 -9.99 -9.04
CA LEU A 98 4.85 -9.97 -8.31
C LEU A 98 4.61 -8.61 -7.65
N ALA A 99 5.64 -8.02 -7.02
CA ALA A 99 5.58 -6.68 -6.45
C ALA A 99 5.26 -5.62 -7.52
N LYS A 100 5.81 -5.76 -8.74
CA LYS A 100 5.47 -4.93 -9.89
C LYS A 100 3.98 -5.01 -10.24
N GLU A 101 3.44 -6.22 -10.37
CA GLU A 101 2.02 -6.44 -10.70
C GLU A 101 1.10 -5.83 -9.63
N ILE A 102 1.42 -6.02 -8.35
CA ILE A 102 0.68 -5.48 -7.22
C ILE A 102 0.73 -3.95 -7.23
N SER A 103 1.92 -3.37 -7.32
CA SER A 103 2.10 -1.91 -7.31
C SER A 103 1.37 -1.23 -8.46
N ALA A 104 1.42 -1.82 -9.67
CA ALA A 104 0.71 -1.32 -10.84
C ALA A 104 -0.82 -1.42 -10.67
N SER A 105 -1.30 -2.48 -10.03
CA SER A 105 -2.72 -2.67 -9.74
C SER A 105 -3.21 -1.69 -8.67
N ILE A 106 -2.41 -1.39 -7.64
CA ILE A 106 -2.69 -0.35 -6.64
C ILE A 106 -2.77 1.02 -7.32
N ALA A 107 -1.79 1.36 -8.19
CA ALA A 107 -1.78 2.63 -8.91
C ALA A 107 -3.03 2.81 -9.79
N TYR A 108 -3.43 1.75 -10.47
CA TYR A 108 -4.61 1.79 -11.34
C TYR A 108 -5.91 1.84 -10.53
N SER A 109 -6.03 1.09 -9.43
CA SER A 109 -7.18 1.16 -8.52
C SER A 109 -7.33 2.54 -7.87
N ALA A 110 -6.21 3.19 -7.50
CA ALA A 110 -6.22 4.56 -7.00
C ALA A 110 -6.70 5.56 -8.04
N PHE A 111 -6.31 5.37 -9.30
CA PHE A 111 -6.80 6.18 -10.42
C PHE A 111 -8.31 6.03 -10.62
N GLU A 112 -8.85 4.80 -10.59
CA GLU A 112 -10.29 4.55 -10.75
C GLU A 112 -11.14 5.19 -9.64
N THR A 113 -10.59 5.30 -8.43
CA THR A 113 -11.26 5.94 -7.28
C THR A 113 -10.96 7.44 -7.15
N ASN A 114 -10.25 8.02 -8.13
CA ASN A 114 -9.80 9.43 -8.11
C ASN A 114 -8.94 9.78 -6.89
N ASP A 115 -8.20 8.82 -6.34
CA ASP A 115 -7.19 9.03 -5.30
C ASP A 115 -5.81 9.35 -5.93
N VAL A 116 -4.89 9.91 -5.15
CA VAL A 116 -3.52 10.19 -5.61
C VAL A 116 -2.60 9.04 -5.24
N PHE A 117 -1.72 8.66 -6.16
CA PHE A 117 -0.80 7.54 -5.97
C PHE A 117 0.66 7.99 -5.93
N SER A 118 1.46 7.30 -5.13
CA SER A 118 2.91 7.42 -5.05
C SER A 118 3.54 6.02 -4.95
N PHE A 119 4.73 5.89 -5.49
CA PHE A 119 5.56 4.69 -5.35
C PHE A 119 6.87 5.04 -4.68
N ILE A 120 7.32 4.22 -3.74
CA ILE A 120 8.59 4.38 -3.02
C ILE A 120 9.31 3.02 -3.00
N GLY A 121 10.41 2.93 -3.75
CA GLY A 121 11.30 1.78 -3.70
C GLY A 121 12.45 1.98 -2.72
N TYR A 122 12.74 0.99 -1.89
CA TYR A 122 13.83 1.07 -0.91
C TYR A 122 14.61 -0.24 -0.82
N ASN A 123 15.86 -0.14 -0.34
CA ASN A 123 16.71 -1.21 0.16
C ASN A 123 17.40 -0.72 1.44
N GLN A 124 18.74 -0.60 1.48
CA GLN A 124 19.45 0.07 2.57
C GLN A 124 19.02 1.55 2.73
N HIS A 125 18.63 2.18 1.62
CA HIS A 125 18.13 3.55 1.53
C HIS A 125 16.94 3.63 0.60
N VAL A 126 16.17 4.70 0.68
CA VAL A 126 15.17 5.02 -0.34
C VAL A 126 15.88 5.28 -1.68
N ILE A 127 15.37 4.68 -2.75
CA ILE A 127 15.95 4.77 -4.08
C ILE A 127 15.22 5.88 -4.85
N GLU A 128 15.81 7.08 -4.91
CA GLU A 128 15.20 8.25 -5.56
C GLU A 128 14.76 7.97 -7.01
N ALA A 129 15.58 7.23 -7.78
CA ALA A 129 15.25 6.84 -9.15
C ALA A 129 14.02 5.91 -9.27
N LEU A 130 13.60 5.29 -8.17
CA LEU A 130 12.41 4.44 -8.04
C LEU A 130 11.44 5.01 -7.00
N THR A 131 11.36 6.35 -6.94
CA THR A 131 10.42 7.07 -6.10
C THR A 131 9.62 8.04 -6.96
N LEU A 132 8.30 7.98 -6.84
CA LEU A 132 7.37 8.84 -7.55
C LEU A 132 6.61 9.68 -6.53
N ASN A 133 6.54 10.98 -6.76
CA ASN A 133 5.70 11.86 -5.95
C ASN A 133 4.21 11.58 -6.19
N LEU A 134 3.37 11.95 -5.21
CA LEU A 134 1.92 11.83 -5.31
C LEU A 134 1.41 12.46 -6.61
N SER A 135 0.68 11.67 -7.39
CA SER A 135 0.18 12.06 -8.70
C SER A 135 -1.14 11.36 -9.04
N HIS A 136 -1.96 12.00 -9.87
CA HIS A 136 -3.10 11.37 -10.55
C HIS A 136 -2.73 10.75 -11.90
N HIS A 137 -1.46 10.85 -12.33
CA HIS A 137 -1.02 10.41 -13.65
C HIS A 137 -0.69 8.92 -13.68
N VAL A 138 -1.69 8.08 -13.91
CA VAL A 138 -1.55 6.61 -13.92
C VAL A 138 -0.48 6.13 -14.92
N HIS A 139 -0.36 6.73 -16.11
CA HIS A 139 0.63 6.33 -17.11
C HIS A 139 2.06 6.52 -16.59
N GLN A 140 2.36 7.64 -15.98
CA GLN A 140 3.67 7.91 -15.38
C GLN A 140 3.98 6.90 -14.26
N SER A 141 2.98 6.57 -13.45
CA SER A 141 3.13 5.57 -12.39
C SER A 141 3.43 4.19 -12.97
N LEU A 142 2.71 3.77 -13.99
CA LEU A 142 2.93 2.47 -14.65
C LEU A 142 4.28 2.39 -15.36
N GLU A 143 4.73 3.46 -16.03
CA GLU A 143 6.05 3.52 -16.67
C GLU A 143 7.18 3.37 -15.66
N MET A 144 7.08 4.02 -14.50
CA MET A 144 8.07 3.88 -13.45
C MET A 144 8.04 2.48 -12.82
N ILE A 145 6.87 1.96 -12.50
CA ILE A 145 6.71 0.62 -11.93
C ILE A 145 7.23 -0.46 -12.89
N GLU A 146 7.13 -0.26 -14.20
CA GLU A 146 7.68 -1.19 -15.19
C GLU A 146 9.21 -1.36 -15.04
N GLN A 147 9.91 -0.36 -14.54
CA GLN A 147 11.36 -0.44 -14.29
C GLN A 147 11.71 -1.47 -13.21
N LEU A 148 10.79 -1.81 -12.31
CA LEU A 148 11.00 -2.86 -11.31
C LEU A 148 11.29 -4.22 -11.95
N GLY A 149 10.65 -4.52 -13.08
CA GLY A 149 10.91 -5.77 -13.83
C GLY A 149 12.35 -5.87 -14.30
N LYS A 150 13.02 -4.75 -14.54
CA LYS A 150 14.42 -4.64 -15.00
C LYS A 150 15.41 -4.47 -13.84
N TYR A 151 14.92 -4.31 -12.62
CA TYR A 151 15.78 -4.11 -11.46
C TYR A 151 16.50 -5.42 -11.09
N THR A 152 17.83 -5.39 -11.15
CA THR A 152 18.68 -6.59 -10.94
C THR A 152 19.71 -6.38 -9.83
N LYS A 153 19.72 -5.21 -9.16
CA LYS A 153 20.66 -4.96 -8.07
C LYS A 153 20.33 -5.86 -6.88
N MET A 154 21.34 -6.59 -6.40
CA MET A 154 21.25 -7.43 -5.22
C MET A 154 21.93 -6.69 -4.06
N LEU A 155 21.23 -5.77 -3.43
CA LEU A 155 21.69 -5.08 -2.25
C LEU A 155 21.05 -5.71 -1.01
N VAL A 156 21.90 -6.04 -0.06
CA VAL A 156 21.48 -6.58 1.23
C VAL A 156 21.00 -5.43 2.11
N GLY A 157 19.98 -5.70 2.91
CA GLY A 157 19.44 -4.72 3.87
C GLY A 157 18.16 -4.06 3.42
N SER A 158 17.34 -3.67 4.39
CA SER A 158 16.02 -3.06 4.22
C SER A 158 15.84 -1.84 5.16
N GLU A 159 16.96 -1.27 5.65
CA GLU A 159 16.97 -0.19 6.63
C GLU A 159 16.34 1.10 6.06
N GLY A 160 16.34 1.28 4.74
CA GLY A 160 15.70 2.40 4.05
C GLY A 160 14.21 2.54 4.34
N ILE A 161 13.56 1.50 4.87
CA ILE A 161 12.17 1.62 5.33
C ILE A 161 12.00 2.70 6.41
N LEU A 162 13.03 2.98 7.21
CA LEU A 162 13.01 4.02 8.23
C LEU A 162 13.09 5.44 7.64
N GLU A 163 13.51 5.58 6.40
CA GLU A 163 13.54 6.85 5.67
C GLU A 163 12.18 7.15 5.01
N VAL A 164 11.37 6.12 4.74
CA VAL A 164 10.07 6.24 4.04
C VAL A 164 9.13 7.28 4.65
N PRO A 165 9.01 7.45 5.98
CA PRO A 165 8.12 8.46 6.57
C PRO A 165 8.38 9.89 6.09
N GLN A 166 9.61 10.22 5.66
CA GLN A 166 9.98 11.54 5.15
C GLN A 166 9.34 11.82 3.77
N TYR A 167 8.96 10.79 3.05
CA TYR A 167 8.31 10.84 1.73
C TYR A 167 6.78 10.77 1.82
N LEU A 168 6.24 10.45 3.00
CA LEU A 168 4.79 10.37 3.19
C LEU A 168 4.22 11.77 3.45
N SER A 169 2.99 11.97 3.01
CA SER A 169 2.27 13.23 3.27
C SER A 169 1.90 13.34 4.76
N GLN A 170 1.72 14.56 5.27
CA GLN A 170 1.21 14.78 6.63
C GLN A 170 -0.26 14.36 6.80
N ARG A 171 -0.99 14.13 5.69
CA ARG A 171 -2.37 13.66 5.72
C ARG A 171 -2.40 12.15 5.92
N LYS A 172 -3.38 11.65 6.67
CA LYS A 172 -3.59 10.20 6.84
C LYS A 172 -3.71 9.53 5.47
N SER A 173 -2.88 8.54 5.23
CA SER A 173 -2.66 7.88 3.94
C SER A 173 -2.86 6.38 4.08
N LEU A 174 -3.14 5.70 2.97
CA LEU A 174 -3.12 4.26 2.88
C LEU A 174 -1.77 3.84 2.32
N VAL A 175 -1.02 3.03 3.05
CA VAL A 175 0.34 2.62 2.71
C VAL A 175 0.37 1.11 2.55
N PHE A 176 0.53 0.63 1.32
CA PHE A 176 0.78 -0.78 1.03
C PHE A 176 2.28 -1.05 1.15
N TRP A 177 2.68 -1.74 2.21
CA TRP A 177 4.08 -2.11 2.43
C TRP A 177 4.34 -3.50 1.86
N ILE A 178 4.96 -3.55 0.68
CA ILE A 178 5.20 -4.75 -0.12
C ILE A 178 6.60 -5.27 0.18
N SER A 179 6.72 -6.42 0.84
CA SER A 179 7.98 -7.05 1.22
C SER A 179 7.78 -8.54 1.50
N ASP A 180 8.84 -9.30 1.62
CA ASP A 180 8.80 -10.64 2.19
C ASP A 180 9.01 -10.65 3.71
N PHE A 181 9.29 -9.51 4.32
CA PHE A 181 9.44 -9.33 5.77
C PHE A 181 10.46 -10.28 6.42
N HIS A 182 11.55 -10.63 5.70
CA HIS A 182 12.65 -11.42 6.28
C HIS A 182 13.61 -10.56 7.14
N MET A 183 13.51 -9.25 7.08
CA MET A 183 14.25 -8.31 7.92
C MET A 183 13.96 -8.51 9.42
N PRO A 184 14.83 -8.02 10.34
CA PRO A 184 14.62 -8.15 11.80
C PRO A 184 13.26 -7.60 12.27
N ILE A 185 12.60 -8.31 13.21
CA ILE A 185 11.31 -7.87 13.79
C ILE A 185 11.41 -6.49 14.43
N THR A 186 12.56 -6.16 15.02
CA THR A 186 12.81 -4.84 15.60
C THR A 186 12.73 -3.72 14.56
N LEU A 187 13.27 -3.95 13.36
CA LEU A 187 13.20 -3.01 12.24
C LEU A 187 11.75 -2.82 11.76
N ILE A 188 11.00 -3.93 11.61
CA ILE A 188 9.59 -3.89 11.24
C ILE A 188 8.79 -3.09 12.26
N LYS A 189 9.01 -3.33 13.55
CA LYS A 189 8.34 -2.60 14.64
C LYS A 189 8.66 -1.11 14.62
N GLN A 190 9.92 -0.74 14.39
CA GLN A 190 10.35 0.66 14.26
C GLN A 190 9.68 1.34 13.06
N ALA A 191 9.64 0.67 11.91
CA ALA A 191 8.98 1.19 10.71
C ALA A 191 7.47 1.38 10.93
N MET A 192 6.78 0.40 11.51
CA MET A 192 5.35 0.52 11.84
C MET A 192 5.08 1.69 12.79
N ASN A 193 5.91 1.87 13.83
CA ASN A 193 5.81 3.01 14.74
C ASN A 193 6.00 4.34 14.01
N SER A 194 6.98 4.45 13.13
CA SER A 194 7.26 5.69 12.39
C SER A 194 6.17 6.07 11.39
N MET A 195 5.39 5.10 10.94
CA MET A 195 4.26 5.28 10.02
C MET A 195 2.88 5.24 10.73
N SER A 196 2.83 5.27 12.06
CA SER A 196 1.59 5.10 12.85
C SER A 196 0.50 6.15 12.58
N ALA A 197 0.83 7.31 12.01
CA ALA A 197 -0.14 8.30 11.55
C ALA A 197 -0.95 7.84 10.31
N HIS A 198 -0.51 6.80 9.63
CA HIS A 198 -1.09 6.27 8.40
C HIS A 198 -1.71 4.88 8.64
N GLN A 199 -2.53 4.43 7.70
CA GLN A 199 -2.98 3.04 7.67
C GLN A 199 -1.98 2.23 6.84
N VAL A 200 -1.16 1.43 7.51
CA VAL A 200 -0.19 0.56 6.85
C VAL A 200 -0.83 -0.81 6.64
N ILE A 201 -0.76 -1.30 5.41
CA ILE A 201 -1.20 -2.65 5.02
C ILE A 201 0.02 -3.44 4.57
N PRO A 202 0.54 -4.36 5.39
CA PRO A 202 1.62 -5.24 4.99
C PRO A 202 1.15 -6.21 3.89
N VAL A 203 1.86 -6.24 2.76
CA VAL A 203 1.64 -7.19 1.67
C VAL A 203 2.82 -8.14 1.63
N MET A 204 2.61 -9.36 2.15
CA MET A 204 3.65 -10.36 2.32
C MET A 204 3.78 -11.24 1.09
N LEU A 205 4.98 -11.25 0.51
CA LEU A 205 5.31 -12.04 -0.66
C LEU A 205 6.13 -13.27 -0.26
N TRP A 206 5.45 -14.36 0.05
CA TRP A 206 6.07 -15.64 0.38
C TRP A 206 5.74 -16.68 -0.69
N ASP A 207 6.73 -17.45 -1.11
CA ASP A 207 6.54 -18.54 -2.06
C ASP A 207 6.67 -19.89 -1.36
N ASP A 208 5.78 -20.82 -1.65
CA ASP A 208 5.83 -22.18 -1.08
C ASP A 208 7.16 -22.90 -1.38
N LYS A 209 7.89 -22.49 -2.43
CA LYS A 209 9.21 -23.05 -2.74
C LYS A 209 10.30 -22.62 -1.77
N GLU A 210 10.08 -21.55 -0.99
CA GLU A 210 11.05 -21.12 0.03
C GLU A 210 11.09 -22.07 1.23
N TYR A 211 9.97 -22.70 1.58
CA TYR A 211 9.86 -23.46 2.82
C TYR A 211 9.12 -24.80 2.73
N LYS A 212 8.10 -24.97 1.82
CA LYS A 212 7.34 -26.22 1.71
C LYS A 212 7.89 -27.15 0.63
N LYS A 213 8.37 -26.60 -0.48
CA LYS A 213 8.82 -27.37 -1.64
C LYS A 213 10.33 -27.52 -1.68
N LEU A 214 10.95 -27.72 -0.53
CA LEU A 214 12.38 -28.01 -0.38
C LEU A 214 12.70 -29.43 -0.87
N PRO A 215 13.94 -29.71 -1.32
CA PRO A 215 14.37 -31.07 -1.71
C PRO A 215 14.08 -32.09 -0.62
N LYS A 216 13.53 -33.24 -0.98
CA LYS A 216 13.21 -34.31 -0.01
C LYS A 216 14.46 -34.89 0.62
N PHE A 217 15.53 -35.02 -0.16
CA PHE A 217 16.82 -35.61 0.25
C PHE A 217 17.94 -35.12 -0.65
N GLY A 218 19.12 -34.87 -0.08
CA GLY A 218 20.32 -34.49 -0.81
C GLY A 218 20.92 -33.15 -0.40
N PHE A 219 22.02 -32.80 -1.05
CA PHE A 219 22.67 -31.51 -0.83
C PHE A 219 22.02 -30.42 -1.66
N GLY A 220 21.78 -29.26 -1.05
CA GLY A 220 21.33 -28.06 -1.74
C GLY A 220 22.05 -26.82 -1.21
N ASN A 221 22.25 -25.84 -2.06
CA ASN A 221 22.83 -24.57 -1.68
C ASN A 221 21.69 -23.60 -1.34
N MET A 222 21.70 -23.11 -0.14
CA MET A 222 20.87 -21.97 0.28
C MET A 222 21.72 -20.71 0.30
N ILE A 223 21.21 -19.68 -0.32
CA ILE A 223 21.78 -18.34 -0.24
C ILE A 223 21.02 -17.62 0.87
N ASP A 224 21.72 -17.19 1.90
CA ASP A 224 21.17 -16.32 2.93
C ASP A 224 20.89 -14.94 2.28
N PRO A 225 19.64 -14.53 2.18
CA PRO A 225 19.31 -13.29 1.48
C PRO A 225 19.82 -12.05 2.21
N GLU A 226 20.08 -12.14 3.53
CA GLU A 226 20.55 -11.00 4.33
C GLU A 226 22.08 -10.84 4.28
N THR A 227 22.82 -11.92 4.13
CA THR A 227 24.29 -11.88 4.15
C THR A 227 24.92 -12.19 2.80
N GLY A 228 24.14 -12.70 1.84
CA GLY A 228 24.62 -13.18 0.54
C GLY A 228 25.47 -14.47 0.64
N LEU A 229 25.65 -15.02 1.85
CA LEU A 229 26.46 -16.21 2.08
C LEU A 229 25.72 -17.46 1.58
N THR A 230 26.42 -18.25 0.78
CA THR A 230 25.91 -19.55 0.35
C THR A 230 26.27 -20.60 1.40
N ARG A 231 25.25 -21.28 1.91
CA ARG A 231 25.41 -22.42 2.80
C ARG A 231 24.94 -23.70 2.10
N THR A 232 25.80 -24.71 2.07
CA THR A 232 25.38 -26.03 1.62
C THR A 232 24.67 -26.74 2.76
N ILE A 233 23.41 -27.10 2.56
CA ILE A 233 22.59 -27.80 3.54
C ILE A 233 22.28 -29.19 3.00
N PHE A 234 22.40 -30.19 3.87
CA PHE A 234 21.93 -31.53 3.58
C PHE A 234 20.48 -31.66 3.99
N PHE A 235 19.61 -31.70 3.00
CA PHE A 235 18.15 -31.81 3.21
C PHE A 235 17.81 -33.26 3.61
N ARG A 236 17.07 -33.36 4.70
CA ARG A 236 16.40 -34.54 5.25
C ARG A 236 15.08 -34.13 5.85
N GLU A 237 14.21 -35.04 6.16
CA GLU A 237 12.86 -34.76 6.68
C GLU A 237 12.89 -33.82 7.89
N ALA A 238 13.69 -34.13 8.89
CA ALA A 238 13.83 -33.28 10.08
C ALA A 238 14.28 -31.84 9.80
N VAL A 239 15.13 -31.62 8.78
CA VAL A 239 15.55 -30.27 8.38
C VAL A 239 14.40 -29.52 7.71
N ARG A 240 13.61 -30.21 6.86
CA ARG A 240 12.42 -29.60 6.23
C ARG A 240 11.38 -29.21 7.27
N GLU A 241 11.09 -30.08 8.23
CA GLU A 241 10.17 -29.79 9.35
C GLU A 241 10.66 -28.57 10.15
N GLN A 242 11.96 -28.44 10.40
CA GLN A 242 12.54 -27.26 11.06
C GLN A 242 12.31 -25.97 10.25
N PHE A 243 12.49 -26.03 8.92
CA PHE A 243 12.22 -24.88 8.06
C PHE A 243 10.72 -24.48 8.09
N GLU A 244 9.84 -25.45 7.91
CA GLU A 244 8.39 -25.23 7.96
C GLU A 244 7.95 -24.65 9.32
N ALA A 245 8.49 -25.19 10.42
CA ALA A 245 8.22 -24.69 11.76
C ALA A 245 8.75 -23.26 11.98
N ALA A 246 9.96 -22.95 11.48
CA ALA A 246 10.54 -21.61 11.57
C ALA A 246 9.71 -20.57 10.79
N PHE A 247 9.27 -20.92 9.59
CA PHE A 247 8.37 -20.05 8.80
C PHE A 247 6.99 -19.87 9.47
N ALA A 248 6.43 -20.94 10.04
CA ALA A 248 5.17 -20.84 10.77
C ALA A 248 5.29 -19.95 12.01
N ALA A 249 6.38 -20.11 12.78
CA ALA A 249 6.67 -19.24 13.94
C ALA A 249 6.84 -17.77 13.50
N ARG A 250 7.63 -17.54 12.44
CA ARG A 250 7.82 -16.19 11.89
C ARG A 250 6.51 -15.56 11.48
N LYS A 251 5.63 -16.33 10.81
CA LYS A 251 4.31 -15.87 10.42
C LYS A 251 3.49 -15.40 11.62
N GLN A 252 3.44 -16.22 12.68
CA GLN A 252 2.70 -15.88 13.91
C GLN A 252 3.26 -14.62 14.58
N ASP A 253 4.59 -14.48 14.64
CA ASP A 253 5.22 -13.30 15.23
C ASP A 253 4.89 -12.02 14.45
N LEU A 254 4.89 -12.09 13.12
CA LEU A 254 4.52 -10.98 12.26
C LEU A 254 3.03 -10.65 12.39
N GLU A 255 2.14 -11.64 12.42
CA GLU A 255 0.70 -11.44 12.63
C GLU A 255 0.42 -10.76 13.97
N LYS A 256 1.06 -11.19 15.06
CA LYS A 256 0.96 -10.55 16.38
C LYS A 256 1.48 -9.11 16.34
N LEU A 257 2.61 -8.91 15.67
CA LEU A 257 3.19 -7.57 15.53
C LEU A 257 2.24 -6.63 14.79
N PHE A 258 1.75 -7.03 13.62
CA PHE A 258 0.85 -6.20 12.82
C PHE A 258 -0.49 -5.94 13.54
N ALA A 259 -1.04 -6.94 14.21
CA ALA A 259 -2.24 -6.79 15.01
C ALA A 259 -2.08 -5.74 16.13
N SER A 260 -0.88 -5.59 16.71
CA SER A 260 -0.60 -4.55 17.71
C SER A 260 -0.63 -3.11 17.14
N PHE A 261 -0.71 -2.97 15.81
CA PHE A 261 -0.85 -1.70 15.09
C PHE A 261 -2.20 -1.59 14.35
N ASP A 262 -3.21 -2.36 14.77
CA ASP A 262 -4.52 -2.45 14.10
C ASP A 262 -4.39 -2.73 12.59
N SER A 263 -3.43 -3.58 12.23
CA SER A 263 -3.13 -3.95 10.85
C SER A 263 -3.14 -5.47 10.69
N GLN A 264 -3.59 -5.93 9.53
CA GLN A 264 -3.52 -7.32 9.13
C GLN A 264 -2.68 -7.41 7.86
N ALA A 265 -1.93 -8.50 7.72
CA ALA A 265 -1.13 -8.72 6.53
C ALA A 265 -1.95 -9.42 5.42
N ILE A 266 -1.75 -8.97 4.18
CA ILE A 266 -2.21 -9.67 2.99
C ILE A 266 -1.12 -10.63 2.55
N TYR A 267 -1.45 -11.92 2.41
CA TYR A 267 -0.50 -12.95 1.98
C TYR A 267 -0.72 -13.27 0.51
N LEU A 268 0.31 -13.10 -0.31
CA LEU A 268 0.31 -13.45 -1.72
C LEU A 268 1.44 -14.43 -2.02
N SER A 269 1.08 -15.60 -2.55
CA SER A 269 2.03 -16.67 -2.87
C SER A 269 2.04 -16.97 -4.37
N GLY A 270 3.18 -16.71 -5.00
CA GLY A 270 3.49 -17.13 -6.36
C GLY A 270 2.76 -16.42 -7.49
N LYS A 271 1.57 -15.85 -7.26
CA LYS A 271 0.81 -15.06 -8.24
C LYS A 271 0.01 -13.96 -7.58
N TYR A 272 -0.25 -12.91 -8.31
CA TYR A 272 -1.16 -11.85 -7.89
C TYR A 272 -2.62 -12.24 -8.18
N ASP A 273 -3.47 -12.07 -7.18
CA ASP A 273 -4.92 -12.26 -7.26
C ASP A 273 -5.62 -11.01 -6.70
N PRO A 274 -6.32 -10.23 -7.53
CA PRO A 274 -7.01 -9.02 -7.09
C PRO A 274 -8.17 -9.30 -6.14
N GLU A 275 -8.76 -10.50 -6.19
CA GLU A 275 -9.85 -10.89 -5.29
C GLU A 275 -9.38 -10.96 -3.83
N VAL A 276 -8.14 -11.42 -3.60
CA VAL A 276 -7.54 -11.45 -2.25
C VAL A 276 -7.43 -10.05 -1.67
N MET A 277 -7.05 -9.06 -2.51
CA MET A 277 -6.96 -7.66 -2.11
C MET A 277 -8.35 -7.09 -1.81
N SER A 278 -9.34 -7.31 -2.68
CA SER A 278 -10.71 -6.83 -2.49
C SER A 278 -11.34 -7.41 -1.23
N HIS A 279 -11.21 -8.73 -1.04
CA HIS A 279 -11.76 -9.43 0.12
C HIS A 279 -11.15 -8.95 1.45
N TYR A 280 -9.86 -8.61 1.46
CA TYR A 280 -9.23 -8.01 2.63
C TYR A 280 -9.95 -6.72 3.07
N PHE A 281 -10.28 -5.84 2.14
CA PHE A 281 -10.99 -4.60 2.47
C PHE A 281 -12.44 -4.83 2.87
N GLU A 282 -13.11 -5.81 2.31
CA GLU A 282 -14.47 -6.21 2.73
C GLU A 282 -14.47 -6.69 4.18
N GLN A 283 -13.50 -7.49 4.59
CA GLN A 283 -13.37 -7.98 5.96
C GLN A 283 -13.03 -6.87 6.97
N MET A 284 -12.29 -5.84 6.57
CA MET A 284 -11.98 -4.72 7.45
C MET A 284 -13.19 -3.83 7.77
N MET A 285 -14.29 -3.96 7.02
CA MET A 285 -15.47 -3.10 7.10
C MET A 285 -16.65 -3.79 7.79
N GLY A 286 -16.62 -5.09 7.94
CA GLY A 286 -17.63 -5.89 8.65
C GLY A 286 -17.29 -6.06 10.10
#